data_5b8c5a584e5a7330ea8f613a57bd4786
#
_entry.id   5b8c5a584e5a7330ea8f613a57bd4786
#
_cell.length_a   1.000
_cell.length_b   1.000
_cell.length_c   1.000
_cell.angle_alpha   90.00
_cell.angle_beta   90.00
_cell.angle_gamma   90.00
#
_symmetry.space_group_name_H-M   'P 1'
#
loop_
_entity.id
_entity.type
_entity.pdbx_description
1 polymer ?
#
loop_
_entity_poly.entity_id
_entity_poly.type
_entity_poly.pdbx_seq_one_letter_code
_entity_poly.pdbx_strand_id
1 'polypeptide(L)'
;MDLDTLILELLDGSPITDQGDLLARLADKGHELTQSTLSRRLKRLGVQKAHGIYRRAEASAQILPGVSITEAPPNLLVLRTAPGFAQALGLSIDADPVPGQMGTLAGDDTVFVAVLPERRADVKAHLVRVLAAR
;
A
#
# COMPACT_ATOMS: atom_id res chain seq x y z
N MET A 1 -17.83 2.93 -20.89
CA MET A 1 -16.89 2.69 -19.76
C MET A 1 -15.80 3.74 -19.84
N ASP A 2 -15.52 4.41 -18.74
CA ASP A 2 -14.47 5.40 -18.75
C ASP A 2 -13.08 4.75 -18.72
N LEU A 3 -12.06 5.54 -19.03
CA LEU A 3 -10.69 5.04 -19.15
C LEU A 3 -10.16 4.49 -17.82
N ASP A 4 -10.43 5.16 -16.71
CA ASP A 4 -9.94 4.73 -15.40
C ASP A 4 -10.54 3.39 -14.99
N THR A 5 -11.84 3.19 -15.23
CA THR A 5 -12.50 1.92 -14.95
C THR A 5 -11.91 0.80 -15.81
N LEU A 6 -11.65 1.08 -17.08
CA LEU A 6 -11.07 0.10 -18.00
C LEU A 6 -9.64 -0.29 -17.55
N ILE A 7 -8.83 0.68 -17.14
CA ILE A 7 -7.48 0.40 -16.62
C ILE A 7 -7.57 -0.56 -15.44
N LEU A 8 -8.43 -0.27 -14.48
CA LEU A 8 -8.57 -1.09 -13.28
C LEU A 8 -9.07 -2.50 -13.60
N GLU A 9 -10.00 -2.63 -14.55
CA GLU A 9 -10.48 -3.94 -14.98
C GLU A 9 -9.38 -4.77 -15.64
N LEU A 10 -8.56 -4.15 -16.49
CA LEU A 10 -7.46 -4.86 -17.14
C LEU A 10 -6.41 -5.33 -16.13
N LEU A 11 -6.14 -4.53 -15.10
CA LEU A 11 -5.19 -4.91 -14.05
C LEU A 11 -5.74 -6.05 -13.20
N ASP A 12 -7.04 -6.06 -12.92
CA ASP A 12 -7.66 -7.12 -12.13
C ASP A 12 -7.81 -8.42 -12.92
N GLY A 13 -7.94 -8.32 -14.25
CA GLY A 13 -8.22 -9.48 -15.11
C GLY A 13 -7.02 -10.31 -15.51
N SER A 14 -5.82 -9.74 -15.51
CA SER A 14 -4.60 -10.47 -15.87
C SER A 14 -3.36 -9.78 -15.33
N PRO A 15 -2.28 -10.55 -15.07
CA PRO A 15 -1.03 -9.96 -14.59
C PRO A 15 -0.42 -9.05 -15.66
N ILE A 16 -0.17 -7.80 -15.32
CA ILE A 16 0.47 -6.83 -16.20
C ILE A 16 1.79 -6.45 -15.56
N THR A 17 2.88 -6.68 -16.26
CA THR A 17 4.23 -6.54 -15.72
C THR A 17 4.94 -5.28 -16.19
N ASP A 18 4.45 -4.63 -17.24
CA ASP A 18 5.01 -3.36 -17.70
C ASP A 18 3.93 -2.46 -18.29
N GLN A 19 4.24 -1.16 -18.36
CA GLN A 19 3.30 -0.17 -18.86
C GLN A 19 3.08 -0.29 -20.38
N GLY A 20 4.08 -0.80 -21.11
CA GLY A 20 3.95 -1.04 -22.54
C GLY A 20 2.85 -2.05 -22.87
N ASP A 21 2.76 -3.12 -22.10
CA ASP A 21 1.70 -4.11 -22.25
C ASP A 21 0.33 -3.49 -21.97
N LEU A 22 0.22 -2.68 -20.92
CA LEU A 22 -1.02 -2.00 -20.59
C LEU A 22 -1.42 -1.01 -21.70
N LEU A 23 -0.46 -0.26 -22.23
CA LEU A 23 -0.71 0.66 -23.36
C LEU A 23 -1.27 -0.08 -24.57
N ALA A 24 -0.67 -1.25 -24.90
CA ALA A 24 -1.11 -2.06 -26.02
C ALA A 24 -2.55 -2.56 -25.83
N ARG A 25 -2.89 -3.01 -24.64
CA ARG A 25 -4.23 -3.49 -24.31
C ARG A 25 -5.27 -2.37 -24.38
N LEU A 26 -4.90 -1.17 -23.92
CA LEU A 26 -5.78 -0.01 -24.01
C LEU A 26 -5.99 0.43 -25.44
N ALA A 27 -4.95 0.38 -26.29
CA ALA A 27 -5.07 0.70 -27.71
C ALA A 27 -6.02 -0.28 -28.40
N ASP A 28 -5.97 -1.56 -28.06
CA ASP A 28 -6.89 -2.57 -28.59
C ASP A 28 -8.35 -2.28 -28.23
N LYS A 29 -8.58 -1.55 -27.15
CA LYS A 29 -9.91 -1.14 -26.70
C LYS A 29 -10.30 0.26 -27.18
N GLY A 30 -9.50 0.86 -28.06
CA GLY A 30 -9.78 2.17 -28.62
C GLY A 30 -9.24 3.36 -27.84
N HIS A 31 -8.38 3.13 -26.85
CA HIS A 31 -7.79 4.18 -26.03
C HIS A 31 -6.28 4.29 -26.27
N GLU A 32 -5.88 5.27 -27.06
CA GLU A 32 -4.46 5.52 -27.33
C GLU A 32 -3.92 6.58 -26.37
N LEU A 33 -2.90 6.23 -25.60
CA LEU A 33 -2.25 7.10 -24.61
C LEU A 33 -0.75 7.09 -24.80
N THR A 34 -0.12 8.18 -24.37
CA THR A 34 1.33 8.20 -24.20
C THR A 34 1.69 7.53 -22.87
N GLN A 35 2.95 7.07 -22.76
CA GLN A 35 3.42 6.46 -21.52
C GLN A 35 3.37 7.44 -20.36
N SER A 36 3.72 8.71 -20.58
CA SER A 36 3.66 9.72 -19.52
C SER A 36 2.25 9.97 -19.02
N THR A 37 1.26 9.97 -19.92
CA THR A 37 -0.14 10.12 -19.53
C THR A 37 -0.61 8.93 -18.71
N LEU A 38 -0.25 7.71 -19.14
CA LEU A 38 -0.61 6.49 -18.41
C LEU A 38 0.03 6.48 -17.02
N SER A 39 1.32 6.83 -16.92
CA SER A 39 2.01 6.88 -15.63
C SER A 39 1.33 7.81 -14.64
N ARG A 40 0.90 8.99 -15.09
CA ARG A 40 0.19 9.93 -14.23
C ARG A 40 -1.16 9.41 -13.78
N ARG A 41 -1.89 8.72 -14.68
CA ARG A 41 -3.18 8.11 -14.32
C ARG A 41 -3.02 6.99 -13.32
N LEU A 42 -2.02 6.13 -13.49
CA LEU A 42 -1.75 5.04 -12.56
C LEU A 42 -1.44 5.58 -11.15
N LYS A 43 -0.65 6.65 -11.05
CA LYS A 43 -0.39 7.30 -9.77
C LYS A 43 -1.66 7.81 -9.12
N ARG A 44 -2.50 8.50 -9.89
CA ARG A 44 -3.77 9.03 -9.39
C ARG A 44 -4.72 7.94 -8.92
N LEU A 45 -4.70 6.79 -9.59
CA LEU A 45 -5.55 5.64 -9.24
C LEU A 45 -5.00 4.80 -8.09
N GLY A 46 -3.80 5.12 -7.59
CA GLY A 46 -3.17 4.35 -6.52
C GLY A 46 -2.60 3.02 -6.98
N VAL A 47 -2.26 2.89 -8.26
CA VAL A 47 -1.69 1.66 -8.81
C VAL A 47 -0.17 1.69 -8.64
N GLN A 48 0.38 0.61 -8.11
CA GLN A 48 1.81 0.44 -7.89
C GLN A 48 2.28 -0.89 -8.43
N LYS A 49 3.56 -0.94 -8.79
CA LYS A 49 4.20 -2.20 -9.17
C LYS A 49 4.69 -2.88 -7.90
N ALA A 50 4.11 -4.03 -7.59
CA ALA A 50 4.48 -4.83 -6.43
C ALA A 50 4.78 -6.24 -6.87
N HIS A 51 5.96 -6.76 -6.50
CA HIS A 51 6.40 -8.10 -6.90
C HIS A 51 6.37 -8.31 -8.42
N GLY A 52 6.76 -7.27 -9.17
CA GLY A 52 6.81 -7.31 -10.63
C GLY A 52 5.48 -7.13 -11.34
N ILE A 53 4.39 -6.94 -10.64
CA ILE A 53 3.05 -6.83 -11.21
C ILE A 53 2.41 -5.51 -10.78
N TYR A 54 1.76 -4.82 -11.73
CA TYR A 54 0.98 -3.63 -11.41
C TYR A 54 -0.35 -4.03 -10.77
N ARG A 55 -0.66 -3.42 -9.63
CA ARG A 55 -1.91 -3.68 -8.90
C ARG A 55 -2.32 -2.47 -8.09
N ARG A 56 -3.59 -2.43 -7.72
CA ARG A 56 -4.08 -1.41 -6.80
C ARG A 56 -3.43 -1.58 -5.44
N ALA A 57 -3.26 -0.47 -4.72
CA ALA A 57 -2.70 -0.48 -3.37
C ALA A 57 -3.74 -0.92 -2.32
N GLU A 58 -4.68 -1.79 -2.68
CA GLU A 58 -5.76 -2.23 -1.79
C GLU A 58 -5.28 -3.18 -0.69
N ALA A 59 -4.13 -3.82 -0.89
CA ALA A 59 -3.53 -4.67 0.12
C ALA A 59 -2.92 -3.87 1.28
N SER A 60 -2.75 -2.56 1.10
CA SER A 60 -2.21 -1.63 2.10
C SER A 60 -3.24 -0.56 2.39
N ALA A 61 -3.54 -0.34 3.67
CA ALA A 61 -4.37 0.79 4.06
C ALA A 61 -3.48 2.03 4.18
N GLN A 62 -3.83 3.09 3.48
CA GLN A 62 -3.16 4.37 3.64
C GLN A 62 -3.82 5.13 4.78
N ILE A 63 -3.09 5.34 5.87
CA ILE A 63 -3.61 5.88 7.12
C ILE A 63 -3.39 7.39 7.21
N LEU A 64 -2.19 7.81 6.83
CA LEU A 64 -1.80 9.22 6.77
C LEU A 64 -1.15 9.46 5.43
N PRO A 65 -1.04 10.72 4.95
CA PRO A 65 -0.26 10.99 3.75
C PRO A 65 1.15 10.40 3.89
N GLY A 66 1.49 9.48 3.00
CA GLY A 66 2.79 8.82 3.01
C GLY A 66 2.96 7.66 3.98
N VAL A 67 1.94 7.31 4.76
CA VAL A 67 1.99 6.15 5.67
C VAL A 67 1.02 5.08 5.20
N SER A 68 1.50 3.85 5.11
CA SER A 68 0.69 2.68 4.79
C SER A 68 0.96 1.56 5.78
N ILE A 69 -0.01 0.66 5.94
CA ILE A 69 0.13 -0.51 6.82
C ILE A 69 -0.30 -1.76 6.07
N THR A 70 0.53 -2.80 6.13
CA THR A 70 0.29 -4.08 5.47
C THR A 70 0.48 -5.20 6.48
N GLU A 71 -0.41 -6.18 6.46
CA GLU A 71 -0.23 -7.39 7.27
C GLU A 71 0.78 -8.31 6.62
N ALA A 72 1.71 -8.81 7.44
CA ALA A 72 2.66 -9.86 7.06
C ALA A 72 2.44 -11.05 8.00
N PRO A 73 1.49 -11.94 7.68
CA PRO A 73 1.18 -13.08 8.55
C PRO A 73 2.41 -13.98 8.76
N PRO A 74 2.45 -14.66 9.91
CA PRO A 74 1.40 -14.70 10.95
C PRO A 74 1.48 -13.59 12.00
N ASN A 75 2.62 -12.93 12.17
CA ASN A 75 2.88 -12.19 13.39
C ASN A 75 3.51 -10.80 13.17
N LEU A 76 3.33 -10.22 11.99
CA LEU A 76 3.99 -8.96 11.67
C LEU A 76 3.04 -7.99 10.97
N LEU A 77 3.17 -6.71 11.32
CA LEU A 77 2.61 -5.60 10.55
C LEU A 77 3.78 -4.77 10.01
N VAL A 78 3.67 -4.36 8.77
CA VAL A 78 4.70 -3.55 8.11
C VAL A 78 4.10 -2.19 7.78
N LEU A 79 4.69 -1.14 8.35
CA LEU A 79 4.31 0.23 8.07
C LEU A 79 5.38 0.89 7.22
N ARG A 80 4.97 1.61 6.19
CA ARG A 80 5.86 2.39 5.35
C ARG A 80 5.54 3.87 5.52
N THR A 81 6.58 4.69 5.56
CA THR A 81 6.44 6.13 5.74
C THR A 81 7.48 6.84 4.86
N ALA A 82 7.49 8.16 4.89
CA ALA A 82 8.52 8.92 4.21
C ALA A 82 9.90 8.65 4.80
N PRO A 83 10.98 8.67 4.00
CA PRO A 83 12.33 8.49 4.51
C PRO A 83 12.63 9.45 5.66
N GLY A 84 13.27 8.94 6.70
CA GLY A 84 13.63 9.70 7.89
C GLY A 84 12.55 9.76 8.98
N PHE A 85 11.35 9.25 8.73
CA PHE A 85 10.24 9.36 9.69
C PHE A 85 9.89 8.06 10.42
N ALA A 86 10.54 6.94 10.07
CA ALA A 86 10.19 5.64 10.67
C ALA A 86 10.46 5.61 12.18
N GLN A 87 11.56 6.21 12.65
CA GLN A 87 11.88 6.23 14.08
C GLN A 87 10.81 6.97 14.89
N ALA A 88 10.37 8.14 14.41
CA ALA A 88 9.31 8.89 15.06
C ALA A 88 7.99 8.14 15.08
N LEU A 89 7.66 7.46 13.98
CA LEU A 89 6.46 6.64 13.90
C LEU A 89 6.53 5.47 14.88
N GLY A 90 7.67 4.79 14.97
CA GLY A 90 7.86 3.69 15.91
C GLY A 90 7.71 4.13 17.36
N LEU A 91 8.29 5.27 17.72
CA LEU A 91 8.13 5.84 19.06
C LEU A 91 6.66 6.15 19.38
N SER A 92 5.93 6.68 18.40
CA SER A 92 4.52 6.99 18.54
C SER A 92 3.69 5.71 18.79
N ILE A 93 4.03 4.63 18.09
CA ILE A 93 3.36 3.34 18.28
C ILE A 93 3.67 2.77 19.66
N ASP A 94 4.94 2.82 20.10
CA ASP A 94 5.36 2.29 21.39
C ASP A 94 4.78 3.08 22.57
N ALA A 95 4.44 4.34 22.38
CA ALA A 95 3.89 5.18 23.44
C ALA A 95 2.47 4.78 23.84
N ASP A 96 1.75 4.05 23.01
CA ASP A 96 0.37 3.64 23.25
C ASP A 96 0.17 2.16 22.86
N PRO A 97 0.81 1.23 23.58
CA PRO A 97 0.74 -0.18 23.23
C PRO A 97 -0.65 -0.76 23.50
N VAL A 98 -1.04 -1.73 22.68
CA VAL A 98 -2.32 -2.44 22.83
C VAL A 98 -2.06 -3.92 23.10
N PRO A 99 -3.04 -4.64 23.69
CA PRO A 99 -2.89 -6.08 23.89
C PRO A 99 -2.57 -6.80 22.58
N GLY A 100 -1.52 -7.62 22.59
CA GLY A 100 -1.05 -8.35 21.44
C GLY A 100 0.10 -7.69 20.69
N GLN A 101 0.38 -6.43 20.97
CA GLN A 101 1.55 -5.73 20.41
C GLN A 101 2.79 -6.11 21.23
N MET A 102 3.79 -6.66 20.55
CA MET A 102 4.97 -7.21 21.24
C MET A 102 6.18 -6.28 21.17
N GLY A 103 6.27 -5.45 20.16
CA GLY A 103 7.40 -4.52 20.00
C GLY A 103 7.47 -3.97 18.60
N THR A 104 8.34 -2.99 18.42
CA THR A 104 8.55 -2.35 17.12
C THR A 104 10.03 -2.33 16.78
N LEU A 105 10.32 -2.34 15.48
CA LEU A 105 11.65 -2.14 14.95
C LEU A 105 11.55 -1.15 13.79
N ALA A 106 12.17 0.00 13.92
CA ALA A 106 12.09 1.07 12.95
C ALA A 106 13.41 1.26 12.22
N GLY A 107 13.35 1.31 10.91
CA GLY A 107 14.46 1.68 10.05
C GLY A 107 14.38 3.14 9.64
N ASP A 108 14.62 3.42 8.37
CA ASP A 108 14.54 4.78 7.81
C ASP A 108 13.12 5.13 7.35
N ASP A 109 12.49 4.25 6.59
CA ASP A 109 11.18 4.43 5.99
C ASP A 109 10.20 3.29 6.29
N THR A 110 10.59 2.35 7.14
CA THR A 110 9.81 1.15 7.44
C THR A 110 9.81 0.87 8.92
N VAL A 111 8.65 0.51 9.45
CA VAL A 111 8.49 0.06 10.84
C VAL A 111 7.88 -1.34 10.81
N PHE A 112 8.51 -2.28 11.50
CA PHE A 112 7.95 -3.60 11.77
C PHE A 112 7.31 -3.60 13.15
N VAL A 113 6.06 -4.04 13.23
CA VAL A 113 5.39 -4.21 14.51
C VAL A 113 5.16 -5.70 14.72
N ALA A 114 5.85 -6.27 15.68
CA ALA A 114 5.66 -7.67 16.07
C ALA A 114 4.39 -7.79 16.89
N VAL A 115 3.54 -8.76 16.55
CA VAL A 115 2.25 -8.96 17.19
C VAL A 115 2.02 -10.44 17.47
N LEU A 116 1.17 -10.73 18.44
CA LEU A 116 0.65 -12.08 18.59
C LEU A 116 -0.22 -12.40 17.37
N PRO A 117 -0.06 -13.58 16.75
CA PRO A 117 -0.81 -13.91 15.53
C PRO A 117 -2.31 -13.73 15.67
N GLU A 118 -2.90 -14.14 16.79
CA GLU A 118 -4.32 -14.03 17.06
C GLU A 118 -4.79 -12.59 17.31
N ARG A 119 -3.86 -11.66 17.50
CA ARG A 119 -4.14 -10.25 17.74
C ARG A 119 -3.74 -9.36 16.56
N ARG A 120 -3.21 -9.92 15.49
CA ARG A 120 -2.71 -9.12 14.37
C ARG A 120 -3.78 -8.20 13.80
N ALA A 121 -4.97 -8.71 13.57
CA ALA A 121 -6.06 -7.91 13.03
C ALA A 121 -6.50 -6.82 14.01
N ASP A 122 -6.56 -7.11 15.29
CA ASP A 122 -6.94 -6.15 16.32
C ASP A 122 -5.93 -5.03 16.44
N VAL A 123 -4.62 -5.35 16.43
CA VAL A 123 -3.57 -4.35 16.49
C VAL A 123 -3.58 -3.49 15.24
N LYS A 124 -3.76 -4.08 14.07
CA LYS A 124 -3.88 -3.32 12.82
C LYS A 124 -5.04 -2.34 12.88
N ALA A 125 -6.21 -2.78 13.32
CA ALA A 125 -7.38 -1.92 13.44
C ALA A 125 -7.15 -0.75 14.40
N HIS A 126 -6.47 -1.01 15.51
CA HIS A 126 -6.11 0.04 16.46
C HIS A 126 -5.15 1.06 15.83
N LEU A 127 -4.11 0.60 15.14
CA LEU A 127 -3.13 1.50 14.51
C LEU A 127 -3.78 2.34 13.39
N VAL A 128 -4.65 1.73 12.59
CA VAL A 128 -5.39 2.47 11.57
C VAL A 128 -6.20 3.59 12.21
N ARG A 129 -6.93 3.28 13.29
CA ARG A 129 -7.76 4.25 13.98
C ARG A 129 -6.96 5.39 14.61
N VAL A 130 -5.89 5.04 15.31
CA VAL A 130 -5.06 6.03 16.04
C VAL A 130 -4.29 6.92 15.05
N LEU A 131 -3.70 6.35 14.01
CA LEU A 131 -2.91 7.10 13.06
C LEU A 131 -3.80 7.93 12.11
N ALA A 132 -5.00 7.47 11.81
CA ALA A 132 -5.94 8.23 10.99
C ALA A 132 -6.51 9.45 11.74
N ALA A 133 -6.49 9.45 13.07
CA ALA A 133 -7.01 10.54 13.88
C ALA A 133 -6.04 11.72 14.03
N ARG A 134 -4.83 11.63 13.47
CA ARG A 134 -3.79 12.67 13.60
C ARG A 134 -3.76 13.64 12.44
#